data_971299d13797f83bdcd11828999b100e
#
_entry.id   971299d13797f83bdcd11828999b100e
#
_cell.length_a   1.000
_cell.length_b   1.000
_cell.length_c   1.000
_cell.angle_alpha   90.00
_cell.angle_beta   90.00
_cell.angle_gamma   90.00
#
_symmetry.space_group_name_H-M   'P 1'
#
loop_
_entity.id
_entity.type
_entity.pdbx_description
1 polymer ?
#
loop_
_entity_poly.entity_id
_entity_poly.type
_entity_poly.pdbx_seq_one_letter_code
_entity_poly.pdbx_strand_id
1 'polypeptide(L)'
;MEDILTDEVLLRYVVVDDNESVYKFINCTLQDYGWIHFEQNFSYLSDAICYLKENKVDVVFLEFVLPDLLGFEIFEQLKELPYVVVITENMKKYAESICHHIDKGISAFLDKPIDSELLIKLMENFKNKKLKSV
;
A
#
# COMPACT_ATOMS: atom_id res chain seq x y z
N MET A 1 -8.67 -24.29 -16.27
CA MET A 1 -9.21 -23.19 -16.88
C MET A 1 -9.18 -22.04 -16.03
N GLU A 2 -9.85 -22.04 -14.92
CA GLU A 2 -9.72 -20.93 -14.01
C GLU A 2 -8.29 -20.71 -13.62
N ASP A 3 -7.48 -21.75 -13.71
CA ASP A 3 -6.07 -21.65 -13.33
C ASP A 3 -5.34 -20.56 -14.09
N ILE A 4 -5.71 -20.36 -15.33
CA ILE A 4 -5.07 -19.32 -16.14
C ILE A 4 -5.36 -17.96 -15.56
N LEU A 5 -6.59 -17.73 -15.09
CA LEU A 5 -6.99 -16.45 -14.53
C LEU A 5 -6.37 -16.22 -13.15
N THR A 6 -6.20 -17.29 -12.36
CA THR A 6 -5.66 -17.15 -11.03
C THR A 6 -4.17 -16.86 -11.02
N ASP A 7 -3.46 -17.14 -12.14
CA ASP A 7 -2.05 -16.86 -12.26
C ASP A 7 -1.77 -15.45 -12.77
N GLU A 8 -2.80 -14.74 -13.22
CA GLU A 8 -2.63 -13.40 -13.71
C GLU A 8 -2.44 -12.43 -12.55
N VAL A 9 -1.39 -11.60 -12.63
CA VAL A 9 -1.13 -10.58 -11.62
C VAL A 9 -2.09 -9.42 -11.84
N LEU A 10 -2.92 -9.16 -10.85
CA LEU A 10 -3.90 -8.08 -10.88
C LEU A 10 -3.48 -6.88 -10.04
N LEU A 11 -2.78 -7.12 -8.95
CA LEU A 11 -2.31 -6.05 -8.07
C LEU A 11 -0.83 -6.17 -7.82
N ARG A 12 -0.11 -5.08 -8.08
CA ARG A 12 1.31 -4.95 -7.74
C ARG A 12 1.41 -3.97 -6.60
N TYR A 13 2.22 -4.28 -5.59
CA TYR A 13 2.30 -3.40 -4.43
C TYR A 13 3.74 -3.13 -4.00
N VAL A 14 3.92 -1.99 -3.35
CA VAL A 14 5.16 -1.63 -2.67
C VAL A 14 4.84 -1.34 -1.22
N VAL A 15 5.85 -1.45 -0.38
CA VAL A 15 5.75 -1.10 1.03
C VAL A 15 6.77 0.01 1.30
N VAL A 16 6.33 1.06 1.97
CA VAL A 16 7.18 2.19 2.33
C VAL A 16 7.19 2.27 3.85
N ASP A 17 8.21 1.68 4.45
CA ASP A 17 8.35 1.60 5.90
C ASP A 17 9.80 1.26 6.22
N ASP A 18 10.41 1.99 7.13
CA ASP A 18 11.80 1.75 7.50
C ASP A 18 11.97 0.53 8.42
N ASN A 19 10.88 -0.03 8.92
CA ASN A 19 10.92 -1.27 9.69
C ASN A 19 10.70 -2.45 8.75
N GLU A 20 11.77 -3.20 8.48
CA GLU A 20 11.72 -4.33 7.55
C GLU A 20 10.72 -5.41 7.92
N SER A 21 10.42 -5.56 9.20
CA SER A 21 9.46 -6.59 9.62
C SER A 21 8.08 -6.36 9.04
N VAL A 22 7.75 -5.13 8.68
CA VAL A 22 6.45 -4.78 8.12
C VAL A 22 6.28 -5.39 6.73
N TYR A 23 7.23 -5.14 5.81
CA TYR A 23 7.07 -5.71 4.47
C TYR A 23 7.18 -7.24 4.51
N LYS A 24 7.99 -7.77 5.42
CA LYS A 24 8.13 -9.22 5.55
C LYS A 24 6.82 -9.86 5.97
N PHE A 25 6.12 -9.23 6.91
CA PHE A 25 4.82 -9.71 7.35
C PHE A 25 3.79 -9.64 6.23
N ILE A 26 3.73 -8.50 5.54
CA ILE A 26 2.77 -8.29 4.45
C ILE A 26 3.03 -9.31 3.34
N ASN A 27 4.28 -9.45 2.92
CA ASN A 27 4.63 -10.38 1.86
C ASN A 27 4.35 -11.83 2.27
N CYS A 28 4.68 -12.20 3.50
CA CYS A 28 4.41 -13.53 4.00
C CYS A 28 2.91 -13.85 3.97
N THR A 29 2.09 -12.87 4.30
CA THR A 29 0.65 -13.04 4.30
C THR A 29 0.08 -13.17 2.89
N LEU A 30 0.63 -12.42 1.94
CA LEU A 30 0.05 -12.30 0.60
C LEU A 30 0.71 -13.18 -0.47
N GLN A 31 1.87 -13.77 -0.18
CA GLN A 31 2.66 -14.45 -1.21
C GLN A 31 1.98 -15.63 -1.89
N ASP A 32 1.01 -16.25 -1.24
CA ASP A 32 0.34 -17.42 -1.80
C ASP A 32 -0.77 -17.07 -2.81
N TYR A 33 -1.08 -15.79 -2.93
CA TYR A 33 -2.10 -15.34 -3.87
C TYR A 33 -1.47 -14.95 -5.20
N GLY A 34 -1.75 -15.73 -6.25
CA GLY A 34 -1.13 -15.52 -7.57
C GLY A 34 -1.47 -14.17 -8.21
N TRP A 35 -2.55 -13.53 -7.79
CA TRP A 35 -2.97 -12.25 -8.36
C TRP A 35 -2.35 -11.04 -7.67
N ILE A 36 -1.50 -11.26 -6.67
CA ILE A 36 -0.79 -10.20 -5.92
C ILE A 36 0.70 -10.37 -6.15
N HIS A 37 1.39 -9.27 -6.44
CA HIS A 37 2.84 -9.30 -6.64
C HIS A 37 3.53 -8.20 -5.85
N PHE A 38 4.48 -8.59 -5.01
CA PHE A 38 5.31 -7.65 -4.27
C PHE A 38 6.43 -7.12 -5.16
N GLU A 39 6.51 -5.78 -5.27
CA GLU A 39 7.54 -5.15 -6.09
C GLU A 39 8.79 -4.82 -5.28
N GLN A 40 8.64 -4.05 -4.22
CA GLN A 40 9.80 -3.58 -3.47
C GLN A 40 9.40 -2.91 -2.16
N ASN A 41 10.31 -2.92 -1.19
CA ASN A 41 10.20 -2.15 0.04
C ASN A 41 11.14 -0.94 -0.02
N PHE A 42 10.67 0.20 0.48
CA PHE A 42 11.46 1.42 0.56
C PHE A 42 11.49 1.91 2.00
N SER A 43 12.68 2.25 2.48
CA SER A 43 12.85 2.84 3.81
C SER A 43 12.69 4.36 3.79
N TYR A 44 12.82 4.98 2.61
CA TYR A 44 12.73 6.42 2.45
C TYR A 44 11.65 6.77 1.45
N LEU A 45 10.85 7.78 1.79
CA LEU A 45 9.74 8.18 0.91
C LEU A 45 10.25 8.70 -0.44
N SER A 46 11.37 9.42 -0.44
CA SER A 46 11.92 9.95 -1.68
C SER A 46 12.24 8.87 -2.71
N ASP A 47 12.77 7.74 -2.24
CA ASP A 47 13.07 6.61 -3.13
C ASP A 47 11.77 5.99 -3.68
N ALA A 48 10.77 5.88 -2.82
CA ALA A 48 9.48 5.34 -3.22
C ALA A 48 8.83 6.23 -4.28
N ILE A 49 8.88 7.54 -4.08
CA ILE A 49 8.30 8.49 -5.04
C ILE A 49 8.99 8.38 -6.39
N CYS A 50 10.33 8.29 -6.40
CA CYS A 50 11.06 8.11 -7.65
C CYS A 50 10.62 6.84 -8.39
N TYR A 51 10.48 5.75 -7.65
CA TYR A 51 10.04 4.48 -8.23
C TYR A 51 8.63 4.60 -8.81
N LEU A 52 7.72 5.22 -8.05
CA LEU A 52 6.32 5.32 -8.43
C LEU A 52 6.09 6.25 -9.63
N LYS A 53 6.99 7.19 -9.87
CA LYS A 53 6.91 8.05 -11.05
C LYS A 53 7.22 7.30 -12.34
N GLU A 54 7.98 6.23 -12.24
CA GLU A 54 8.44 5.47 -13.42
C GLU A 54 7.80 4.10 -13.55
N ASN A 55 7.15 3.61 -12.49
CA ASN A 55 6.59 2.26 -12.47
C ASN A 55 5.14 2.30 -12.01
N LYS A 56 4.27 1.62 -12.74
CA LYS A 56 2.88 1.54 -12.36
C LYS A 56 2.72 0.52 -11.25
N VAL A 57 2.20 0.98 -10.12
CA VAL A 57 1.94 0.18 -8.94
C VAL A 57 0.49 0.37 -8.55
N ASP A 58 -0.16 -0.68 -8.10
CA ASP A 58 -1.59 -0.62 -7.77
C ASP A 58 -1.85 -0.23 -6.32
N VAL A 59 -1.00 -0.66 -5.40
CA VAL A 59 -1.19 -0.43 -3.97
C VAL A 59 0.12 -0.02 -3.32
N VAL A 60 0.06 1.02 -2.48
CA VAL A 60 1.20 1.44 -1.65
C VAL A 60 0.79 1.31 -0.19
N PHE A 61 1.53 0.49 0.56
CA PHE A 61 1.41 0.47 2.01
C PHE A 61 2.41 1.49 2.55
N LEU A 62 1.92 2.48 3.26
CA LEU A 62 2.69 3.67 3.58
C LEU A 62 2.68 3.97 5.07
N GLU A 63 3.86 3.93 5.69
CA GLU A 63 4.03 4.44 7.05
C GLU A 63 3.93 5.95 7.03
N PHE A 64 3.21 6.51 8.01
CA PHE A 64 2.97 7.94 8.07
C PHE A 64 4.23 8.75 8.36
N VAL A 65 5.08 8.25 9.27
CA VAL A 65 6.32 8.95 9.65
C VAL A 65 7.51 8.13 9.18
N LEU A 66 8.27 8.69 8.27
CA LEU A 66 9.44 8.06 7.68
C LEU A 66 10.70 8.88 7.99
N PRO A 67 11.90 8.29 7.83
CA PRO A 67 13.13 8.99 8.23
C PRO A 67 13.38 10.31 7.49
N ASP A 68 12.95 10.42 6.24
CA ASP A 68 13.24 11.61 5.43
C ASP A 68 12.06 12.56 5.31
N LEU A 69 10.83 12.04 5.12
CA LEU A 69 9.65 12.85 4.86
C LEU A 69 8.44 12.25 5.56
N LEU A 70 7.41 13.05 5.74
CA LEU A 70 6.13 12.53 6.21
C LEU A 70 5.42 11.82 5.06
N GLY A 71 4.77 10.70 5.37
CA GLY A 71 4.15 9.87 4.33
C GLY A 71 3.16 10.60 3.43
N PHE A 72 2.40 11.55 4.00
CA PHE A 72 1.37 12.23 3.21
C PHE A 72 1.93 13.12 2.09
N GLU A 73 3.24 13.37 2.06
CA GLU A 73 3.83 14.13 0.96
C GLU A 73 3.73 13.40 -0.37
N ILE A 74 3.44 12.10 -0.35
CA ILE A 74 3.21 11.34 -1.57
C ILE A 74 2.07 11.94 -2.40
N PHE A 75 1.04 12.51 -1.73
CA PHE A 75 -0.13 13.07 -2.42
C PHE A 75 0.20 14.32 -3.24
N GLU A 76 1.26 15.03 -2.88
CA GLU A 76 1.67 16.23 -3.58
C GLU A 76 2.62 15.94 -4.72
N GLN A 77 3.31 14.78 -4.65
CA GLN A 77 4.37 14.44 -5.59
C GLN A 77 3.91 13.60 -6.78
N LEU A 78 2.79 12.90 -6.64
CA LEU A 78 2.30 12.01 -7.69
C LEU A 78 1.04 12.56 -8.34
N LYS A 79 0.99 12.54 -9.66
CA LYS A 79 -0.19 12.99 -10.42
C LYS A 79 -1.31 11.96 -10.35
N GLU A 80 -0.95 10.69 -10.50
CA GLU A 80 -1.89 9.59 -10.40
C GLU A 80 -1.52 8.78 -9.17
N LEU A 81 -2.49 8.56 -8.32
CA LEU A 81 -2.27 7.82 -7.08
C LEU A 81 -2.71 6.38 -7.21
N PRO A 82 -1.89 5.44 -6.74
CA PRO A 82 -2.36 4.07 -6.51
C PRO A 82 -3.32 4.06 -5.32
N TYR A 83 -3.83 2.90 -4.96
CA TYR A 83 -4.49 2.77 -3.67
C TYR A 83 -3.44 2.99 -2.59
N VAL A 84 -3.68 3.93 -1.69
CA VAL A 84 -2.73 4.24 -0.61
C VAL A 84 -3.31 3.74 0.70
N VAL A 85 -2.62 2.80 1.32
CA VAL A 85 -3.01 2.23 2.61
C VAL A 85 -2.02 2.74 3.65
N VAL A 86 -2.50 3.60 4.55
CA VAL A 86 -1.66 4.13 5.62
C VAL A 86 -1.55 3.07 6.72
N ILE A 87 -0.32 2.76 7.10
CA ILE A 87 -0.02 1.81 8.17
C ILE A 87 0.77 2.54 9.25
N THR A 88 0.32 2.49 10.49
CA THR A 88 1.03 3.15 11.58
C THR A 88 0.58 2.58 12.93
N GLU A 89 1.48 2.61 13.90
CA GLU A 89 1.13 2.22 15.27
C GLU A 89 0.67 3.41 16.10
N ASN A 90 0.70 4.61 15.51
CA ASN A 90 0.34 5.85 16.20
C ASN A 90 -0.90 6.51 15.59
N MET A 91 -1.91 5.70 15.26
CA MET A 91 -3.13 6.20 14.62
C MET A 91 -3.76 7.37 15.39
N LYS A 92 -3.84 7.26 16.73
CA LYS A 92 -4.43 8.31 17.54
C LYS A 92 -3.64 9.61 17.50
N LYS A 93 -2.29 9.48 17.51
CA LYS A 93 -1.41 10.66 17.50
C LYS A 93 -1.55 11.45 16.22
N TYR A 94 -1.77 10.76 15.11
CA TYR A 94 -1.82 11.40 13.79
C TYR A 94 -3.23 11.49 13.22
N ALA A 95 -4.26 11.18 14.03
CA ALA A 95 -5.64 11.15 13.55
C ALA A 95 -6.07 12.44 12.86
N GLU A 96 -5.72 13.60 13.42
CA GLU A 96 -6.09 14.87 12.84
C GLU A 96 -5.45 15.09 11.47
N SER A 97 -4.16 14.80 11.35
CA SER A 97 -3.45 14.91 10.07
C SER A 97 -4.00 13.92 9.05
N ILE A 98 -4.29 12.70 9.49
CA ILE A 98 -4.83 11.66 8.62
C ILE A 98 -6.19 12.08 8.08
N CYS A 99 -7.07 12.58 8.97
CA CYS A 99 -8.38 13.06 8.55
C CYS A 99 -8.28 14.19 7.55
N HIS A 100 -7.31 15.09 7.73
CA HIS A 100 -7.09 16.20 6.81
C HIS A 100 -6.72 15.71 5.41
N HIS A 101 -6.11 14.53 5.29
CA HIS A 101 -5.64 14.00 4.02
C HIS A 101 -6.51 12.90 3.43
N ILE A 102 -7.62 12.54 4.10
CA ILE A 102 -8.52 11.51 3.57
C ILE A 102 -9.00 11.84 2.16
N ASP A 103 -9.40 13.09 1.95
CA ASP A 103 -9.92 13.51 0.65
C ASP A 103 -8.83 13.62 -0.42
N LYS A 104 -7.56 13.51 -0.04
CA LYS A 104 -6.44 13.64 -0.98
C LYS A 104 -6.00 12.34 -1.58
N GLY A 105 -6.55 11.23 -1.13
CA GLY A 105 -6.27 9.95 -1.78
C GLY A 105 -5.91 8.79 -0.88
N ILE A 106 -6.14 8.90 0.43
CA ILE A 106 -5.98 7.75 1.32
C ILE A 106 -7.12 6.78 1.05
N SER A 107 -6.77 5.53 0.74
CA SER A 107 -7.76 4.50 0.42
C SER A 107 -8.18 3.69 1.63
N ALA A 108 -7.29 3.49 2.59
CA ALA A 108 -7.57 2.69 3.78
C ALA A 108 -6.49 2.91 4.83
N PHE A 109 -6.75 2.40 6.03
CA PHE A 109 -5.83 2.46 7.16
C PHE A 109 -5.68 1.07 7.76
N LEU A 110 -4.49 0.74 8.23
CA LEU A 110 -4.23 -0.46 8.99
C LEU A 110 -3.38 -0.11 10.19
N ASP A 111 -3.83 -0.51 11.38
CA ASP A 111 -3.05 -0.36 12.59
C ASP A 111 -1.94 -1.39 12.63
N LYS A 112 -0.83 -1.04 13.27
CA LYS A 112 0.20 -2.00 13.60
C LYS A 112 -0.05 -2.51 15.03
N PRO A 113 0.06 -3.79 15.28
CA PRO A 113 0.41 -4.86 14.34
C PRO A 113 -0.72 -5.14 13.35
N ILE A 114 -0.34 -5.45 12.12
CA ILE A 114 -1.31 -5.64 11.04
C ILE A 114 -2.07 -6.94 11.24
N ASP A 115 -3.40 -6.86 11.12
CA ASP A 115 -4.27 -8.04 11.16
C ASP A 115 -4.28 -8.68 9.77
N SER A 116 -3.87 -9.94 9.68
CA SER A 116 -3.75 -10.61 8.40
C SER A 116 -5.09 -10.77 7.68
N GLU A 117 -6.17 -11.01 8.41
CA GLU A 117 -7.49 -11.15 7.78
C GLU A 117 -7.97 -9.84 7.17
N LEU A 118 -7.77 -8.73 7.89
CA LEU A 118 -8.12 -7.42 7.37
C LEU A 118 -7.28 -7.08 6.13
N LEU A 119 -6.01 -7.42 6.15
CA LEU A 119 -5.12 -7.18 5.02
C LEU A 119 -5.61 -7.92 3.78
N ILE A 120 -5.95 -9.19 3.93
CA ILE A 120 -6.43 -10.01 2.81
C ILE A 120 -7.75 -9.46 2.26
N LYS A 121 -8.68 -9.11 3.15
CA LYS A 121 -9.97 -8.54 2.72
C LYS A 121 -9.79 -7.24 1.97
N LEU A 122 -8.87 -6.41 2.43
CA LEU A 122 -8.59 -5.14 1.80
C LEU A 122 -8.07 -5.34 0.38
N MET A 123 -7.14 -6.27 0.20
CA MET A 123 -6.59 -6.56 -1.12
C MET A 123 -7.65 -7.14 -2.05
N GLU A 124 -8.54 -7.98 -1.53
CA GLU A 124 -9.65 -8.50 -2.31
C GLU A 124 -10.60 -7.38 -2.77
N ASN A 125 -10.84 -6.41 -1.90
CA ASN A 125 -11.65 -5.25 -2.27
C ASN A 125 -11.00 -4.44 -3.39
N PHE A 126 -9.69 -4.21 -3.33
CA PHE A 126 -8.98 -3.50 -4.38
C PHE A 126 -9.01 -4.29 -5.69
N LYS A 127 -8.83 -5.60 -5.61
CA LYS A 127 -8.93 -6.46 -6.79
C LYS A 127 -10.29 -6.32 -7.46
N ASN A 128 -11.35 -6.39 -6.66
CA ASN A 128 -12.72 -6.31 -7.19
C ASN A 128 -13.00 -4.94 -7.81
N LYS A 129 -12.51 -3.87 -7.21
CA LYS A 129 -12.66 -2.53 -7.78
C LYS A 129 -11.94 -2.42 -9.11
N LYS A 130 -10.74 -2.97 -9.20
CA LYS A 130 -9.97 -2.93 -10.43
C LYS A 130 -10.67 -3.71 -11.54
N LEU A 131 -11.21 -4.87 -11.23
CA LEU A 131 -11.93 -5.68 -12.19
C LEU A 131 -13.20 -5.00 -12.70
N LYS A 132 -13.88 -4.26 -11.84
CA LYS A 132 -15.11 -3.56 -12.23
C LYS A 132 -14.85 -2.35 -13.13
N SER A 133 -13.66 -1.75 -13.05
CA SER A 133 -13.35 -0.56 -13.83
C SER A 133 -12.82 -0.86 -15.23
N VAL A 134 -12.74 -2.12 -15.58
CA VAL A 134 -12.24 -2.55 -16.89
C VAL A 134 -13.37 -2.58 -17.95
#